data_7d1fe02ba7ade5b7721a63aa60511674
#
_entry.id   7d1fe02ba7ade5b7721a63aa60511674
#
_cell.length_a   1.000
_cell.length_b   1.000
_cell.length_c   1.000
_cell.angle_alpha   90.00
_cell.angle_beta   90.00
_cell.angle_gamma   90.00
#
_symmetry.space_group_name_H-M   'P 1'
#
loop_
_entity.id
_entity.type
_entity.pdbx_description
1 polymer ?
#
loop_
_entity_poly.entity_id
_entity_poly.type
_entity_poly.pdbx_seq_one_letter_code
_entity_poly.pdbx_strand_id
1 'polypeptide(L)'
;GEYKLRKYLHERVKRPTSEYEDEEMEANTDIYAEFIISTVERIKETCPHPLVMVEERLDYSYLVPSGFGTGDCVIIADGTLYVMDYKNGKGVFVNCDHNPQMMHALGAYHAYGYLYSIKKVSMTIIQPRLENISTFECSVEELLDWAETYVRPRAKLAFEGKGQQVPGDWCRFCRART
;
A
#
# COMPACT_ATOMS: atom_id res chain seq x y z
N GLY A 1 -12.56 4.84 -5.58
CA GLY A 1 -11.84 4.86 -4.29
C GLY A 1 -11.38 6.27 -3.95
N GLU A 2 -10.35 6.76 -4.61
CA GLU A 2 -9.73 8.07 -4.35
C GLU A 2 -10.74 9.22 -4.20
N TYR A 3 -11.62 9.42 -5.18
CA TYR A 3 -12.62 10.49 -5.15
C TYR A 3 -13.49 10.45 -3.88
N LYS A 4 -13.92 9.25 -3.45
CA LYS A 4 -14.78 9.07 -2.26
C LYS A 4 -14.02 9.42 -0.98
N LEU A 5 -12.76 9.01 -0.87
CA LEU A 5 -11.90 9.32 0.28
C LEU A 5 -11.57 10.81 0.36
N ARG A 6 -11.17 11.43 -0.76
CA ARG A 6 -10.90 12.87 -0.80
C ARG A 6 -12.13 13.70 -0.43
N LYS A 7 -13.31 13.24 -0.85
CA LYS A 7 -14.57 13.87 -0.45
C LYS A 7 -14.84 13.77 1.06
N TYR A 8 -14.58 12.62 1.64
CA TYR A 8 -14.65 12.42 3.10
C TYR A 8 -13.68 13.34 3.84
N LEU A 9 -12.49 13.57 3.29
CA LEU A 9 -11.48 14.50 3.83
C LEU A 9 -11.78 15.96 3.55
N HIS A 10 -12.95 16.30 2.98
CA HIS A 10 -13.37 17.66 2.59
C HIS A 10 -12.46 18.32 1.54
N GLU A 11 -11.73 17.55 0.77
CA GLU A 11 -10.92 18.06 -0.32
C GLU A 11 -11.78 18.44 -1.53
N ARG A 12 -11.36 19.50 -2.24
CA ARG A 12 -12.00 19.91 -3.50
C ARG A 12 -11.51 19.02 -4.64
N VAL A 13 -12.32 18.04 -5.00
CA VAL A 13 -12.00 17.07 -6.05
C VAL A 13 -13.18 16.91 -7.01
N LYS A 14 -12.86 16.84 -8.30
CA LYS A 14 -13.85 16.55 -9.33
C LYS A 14 -14.01 15.03 -9.47
N ARG A 15 -15.26 14.54 -9.52
CA ARG A 15 -15.51 13.12 -9.82
C ARG A 15 -14.91 12.79 -11.19
N PRO A 16 -14.01 11.80 -11.29
CA PRO A 16 -13.52 11.33 -12.56
C PRO A 16 -14.67 10.65 -13.34
N THR A 17 -14.61 10.73 -14.66
CA THR A 17 -15.53 10.02 -15.56
C THR A 17 -14.70 9.05 -16.39
N SER A 18 -15.18 7.81 -16.54
CA SER A 18 -14.51 6.78 -17.32
C SER A 18 -15.55 5.99 -18.13
N GLU A 19 -15.20 5.63 -19.36
CA GLU A 19 -16.02 4.72 -20.20
C GLU A 19 -16.10 3.29 -19.62
N TYR A 20 -15.21 2.97 -18.65
CA TYR A 20 -15.15 1.67 -17.95
C TYR A 20 -15.88 1.69 -16.61
N GLU A 21 -16.59 2.80 -16.29
CA GLU A 21 -17.36 2.91 -15.05
C GLU A 21 -18.60 2.05 -15.16
N ASP A 22 -18.76 1.08 -14.26
CA ASP A 22 -19.91 0.20 -14.12
C ASP A 22 -20.34 0.07 -12.65
N GLU A 23 -21.51 -0.53 -12.44
CA GLU A 23 -22.09 -0.71 -11.10
C GLU A 23 -21.20 -1.58 -10.20
N GLU A 24 -20.51 -2.60 -10.75
CA GLU A 24 -19.60 -3.46 -10.00
C GLU A 24 -18.40 -2.66 -9.51
N MET A 25 -17.80 -1.81 -10.36
CA MET A 25 -16.71 -0.96 -9.98
C MET A 25 -17.10 0.07 -8.91
N GLU A 26 -18.30 0.65 -9.05
CA GLU A 26 -18.83 1.59 -8.06
C GLU A 26 -19.01 0.90 -6.69
N ALA A 27 -19.64 -0.28 -6.65
CA ALA A 27 -19.83 -1.05 -5.42
C ALA A 27 -18.47 -1.47 -4.78
N ASN A 28 -17.51 -1.93 -5.58
CA ASN A 28 -16.20 -2.31 -5.08
C ASN A 28 -15.43 -1.13 -4.50
N THR A 29 -15.54 0.05 -5.12
CA THR A 29 -14.92 1.27 -4.60
C THR A 29 -15.63 1.81 -3.37
N ASP A 30 -16.93 1.53 -3.18
CA ASP A 30 -17.65 1.83 -1.94
C ASP A 30 -17.10 0.97 -0.79
N ILE A 31 -17.00 -0.35 -0.97
CA ILE A 31 -16.44 -1.27 0.03
C ILE A 31 -15.05 -0.80 0.49
N TYR A 32 -14.17 -0.42 -0.47
CA TYR A 32 -12.85 0.11 -0.16
C TYR A 32 -12.92 1.41 0.66
N ALA A 33 -13.72 2.37 0.20
CA ALA A 33 -13.83 3.67 0.87
C ALA A 33 -14.43 3.54 2.27
N GLU A 34 -15.48 2.73 2.44
CA GLU A 34 -16.11 2.46 3.73
C GLU A 34 -15.18 1.80 4.71
N PHE A 35 -14.34 0.84 4.27
CA PHE A 35 -13.32 0.23 5.10
C PHE A 35 -12.33 1.26 5.64
N ILE A 36 -11.81 2.14 4.78
CA ILE A 36 -10.87 3.19 5.19
C ILE A 36 -11.55 4.20 6.11
N ILE A 37 -12.74 4.70 5.76
CA ILE A 37 -13.48 5.66 6.57
C ILE A 37 -13.77 5.09 7.95
N SER A 38 -14.26 3.87 8.05
CA SER A 38 -14.51 3.21 9.34
C SER A 38 -13.24 3.03 10.17
N THR A 39 -12.11 2.75 9.51
CA THR A 39 -10.81 2.66 10.16
C THR A 39 -10.36 4.02 10.69
N VAL A 40 -10.51 5.10 9.90
CA VAL A 40 -10.19 6.47 10.35
C VAL A 40 -11.06 6.89 11.53
N GLU A 41 -12.38 6.64 11.47
CA GLU A 41 -13.29 6.99 12.57
C GLU A 41 -12.93 6.24 13.86
N ARG A 42 -12.59 4.96 13.78
CA ARG A 42 -12.11 4.20 14.94
C ARG A 42 -10.78 4.76 15.49
N ILE A 43 -9.86 5.17 14.62
CA ILE A 43 -8.59 5.79 15.03
C ILE A 43 -8.85 7.12 15.74
N LYS A 44 -9.84 7.90 15.29
CA LYS A 44 -10.19 9.19 15.90
C LYS A 44 -10.69 9.08 17.34
N GLU A 45 -11.13 7.90 17.78
CA GLU A 45 -11.52 7.67 19.18
C GLU A 45 -10.32 7.86 20.13
N THR A 46 -9.09 7.55 19.70
CA THR A 46 -7.86 7.70 20.49
C THR A 46 -6.96 8.82 19.98
N CYS A 47 -6.91 9.04 18.68
CA CYS A 47 -6.12 10.07 18.00
C CYS A 47 -7.06 11.00 17.21
N PRO A 48 -7.55 12.12 17.78
CA PRO A 48 -8.57 12.97 17.13
C PRO A 48 -8.14 13.57 15.79
N HIS A 49 -6.85 13.68 15.52
CA HIS A 49 -6.27 14.30 14.32
C HIS A 49 -5.26 13.37 13.65
N PRO A 50 -5.67 12.20 13.13
CA PRO A 50 -4.76 11.36 12.36
C PRO A 50 -4.34 12.05 11.06
N LEU A 51 -3.11 11.87 10.63
CA LEU A 51 -2.71 12.27 9.29
C LEU A 51 -3.22 11.23 8.30
N VAL A 52 -4.05 11.62 7.36
CA VAL A 52 -4.60 10.74 6.31
C VAL A 52 -4.18 11.29 4.94
N MET A 53 -3.53 10.47 4.14
CA MET A 53 -3.05 10.79 2.81
C MET A 53 -3.62 9.78 1.80
N VAL A 54 -4.04 10.27 0.63
CA VAL A 54 -4.66 9.46 -0.43
C VAL A 54 -3.84 9.63 -1.70
N GLU A 55 -3.51 8.53 -2.37
CA GLU A 55 -2.66 8.50 -3.57
C GLU A 55 -1.29 9.14 -3.30
N GLU A 56 -0.65 8.76 -2.21
CA GLU A 56 0.62 9.32 -1.79
C GLU A 56 1.78 8.69 -2.55
N ARG A 57 2.63 9.53 -3.16
CA ARG A 57 3.85 9.08 -3.82
C ARG A 57 4.92 8.73 -2.78
N LEU A 58 5.33 7.48 -2.78
CA LEU A 58 6.27 6.90 -1.82
C LEU A 58 7.60 6.60 -2.51
N ASP A 59 8.64 7.32 -2.12
CA ASP A 59 10.00 7.12 -2.63
C ASP A 59 10.77 6.14 -1.73
N TYR A 60 11.22 5.04 -2.31
CA TYR A 60 12.14 4.09 -1.68
C TYR A 60 13.40 3.86 -2.53
N SER A 61 13.78 4.87 -3.32
CA SER A 61 14.99 4.82 -4.16
C SER A 61 16.29 4.70 -3.37
N TYR A 62 16.27 5.08 -2.09
CA TYR A 62 17.39 4.86 -1.16
C TYR A 62 17.70 3.36 -0.92
N LEU A 63 16.72 2.49 -1.18
CA LEU A 63 16.79 1.05 -0.99
C LEU A 63 16.84 0.30 -2.32
N VAL A 64 15.99 0.69 -3.26
CA VAL A 64 15.85 0.10 -4.60
C VAL A 64 16.13 1.16 -5.64
N PRO A 65 17.22 1.06 -6.42
CA PRO A 65 17.57 2.09 -7.40
C PRO A 65 16.39 2.46 -8.31
N SER A 66 16.03 3.75 -8.33
CA SER A 66 14.87 4.30 -9.03
C SER A 66 13.51 3.77 -8.55
N GLY A 67 13.45 3.15 -7.35
CA GLY A 67 12.24 2.58 -6.79
C GLY A 67 11.31 3.64 -6.24
N PHE A 68 10.05 3.57 -6.62
CA PHE A 68 8.95 4.36 -6.04
C PHE A 68 7.63 3.60 -6.21
N GLY A 69 6.62 4.01 -5.47
CA GLY A 69 5.26 3.52 -5.60
C GLY A 69 4.25 4.61 -5.25
N THR A 70 2.99 4.26 -5.33
CA THR A 70 1.89 5.09 -4.84
C THR A 70 1.14 4.29 -3.79
N GLY A 71 1.00 4.85 -2.60
CA GLY A 71 0.14 4.28 -1.55
C GLY A 71 -1.27 4.80 -1.72
N ASP A 72 -2.23 3.92 -1.96
CA ASP A 72 -3.63 4.31 -2.20
C ASP A 72 -4.20 5.05 -0.99
N CYS A 73 -3.89 4.58 0.24
CA CYS A 73 -4.16 5.31 1.47
C CYS A 73 -3.07 5.05 2.51
N VAL A 74 -2.54 6.13 3.08
CA VAL A 74 -1.56 6.11 4.17
C VAL A 74 -2.12 6.90 5.36
N ILE A 75 -2.10 6.28 6.56
CA ILE A 75 -2.55 6.94 7.79
C ILE A 75 -1.45 6.86 8.84
N ILE A 76 -1.23 7.96 9.56
CA ILE A 76 -0.30 8.00 10.70
C ILE A 76 -1.08 8.45 11.93
N ALA A 77 -1.09 7.61 12.95
CA ALA A 77 -1.77 7.86 14.22
C ALA A 77 -1.17 7.03 15.36
N ASP A 78 -1.05 7.61 16.53
CA ASP A 78 -0.64 6.93 17.77
C ASP A 78 0.59 6.01 17.63
N GLY A 79 1.61 6.48 16.90
CA GLY A 79 2.84 5.72 16.66
C GLY A 79 2.69 4.54 15.71
N THR A 80 1.56 4.44 15.02
CA THR A 80 1.29 3.42 13.99
C THR A 80 1.20 4.05 12.60
N LEU A 81 1.88 3.43 11.65
CA LEU A 81 1.78 3.71 10.21
C LEU A 81 0.86 2.66 9.59
N TYR A 82 -0.25 3.09 9.03
CA TYR A 82 -1.17 2.26 8.27
C TYR A 82 -0.94 2.50 6.77
N VAL A 83 -0.80 1.43 6.00
CA VAL A 83 -0.68 1.46 4.54
C VAL A 83 -1.74 0.54 3.96
N MET A 84 -2.67 1.10 3.21
CA MET A 84 -3.80 0.36 2.67
C MET A 84 -3.78 0.44 1.14
N ASP A 85 -3.99 -0.70 0.50
CA ASP A 85 -3.90 -0.86 -0.94
C ASP A 85 -5.16 -1.55 -1.51
N TYR A 86 -5.71 -0.98 -2.55
CA TYR A 86 -6.88 -1.48 -3.27
C TYR A 86 -6.49 -2.34 -4.45
N LYS A 87 -6.97 -3.56 -4.49
CA LYS A 87 -6.75 -4.50 -5.59
C LYS A 87 -8.06 -4.93 -6.22
N ASN A 88 -8.38 -4.42 -7.41
CA ASN A 88 -9.65 -4.71 -8.11
C ASN A 88 -9.58 -5.93 -9.05
N GLY A 89 -8.49 -6.67 -9.07
CA GLY A 89 -8.33 -7.86 -9.93
C GLY A 89 -9.11 -9.08 -9.42
N LYS A 90 -9.63 -9.89 -10.34
CA LYS A 90 -10.36 -11.17 -10.02
C LYS A 90 -9.45 -12.41 -10.03
N GLY A 91 -8.22 -12.31 -10.50
CA GLY A 91 -7.45 -13.50 -10.90
C GLY A 91 -6.49 -14.04 -9.84
N VAL A 92 -6.13 -13.27 -8.83
CA VAL A 92 -5.10 -13.64 -7.86
C VAL A 92 -5.49 -13.15 -6.49
N PHE A 93 -5.59 -14.09 -5.56
CA PHE A 93 -5.73 -13.80 -4.14
C PHE A 93 -4.39 -13.29 -3.61
N VAL A 94 -4.36 -12.13 -2.95
CA VAL A 94 -3.14 -11.50 -2.44
C VAL A 94 -3.21 -11.41 -0.93
N ASN A 95 -2.27 -12.07 -0.27
CA ASN A 95 -2.04 -11.86 1.16
C ASN A 95 -1.13 -10.64 1.37
N CYS A 96 -1.31 -9.97 2.49
CA CYS A 96 -0.53 -8.79 2.84
C CYS A 96 0.87 -9.13 3.37
N ASP A 97 1.03 -10.27 4.04
CA ASP A 97 2.30 -10.72 4.61
C ASP A 97 3.34 -11.00 3.53
N HIS A 98 4.57 -10.56 3.78
CA HIS A 98 5.73 -10.73 2.88
C HIS A 98 5.49 -10.26 1.43
N ASN A 99 4.54 -9.35 1.23
CA ASN A 99 4.17 -8.82 -0.07
C ASN A 99 5.02 -7.58 -0.42
N PRO A 100 5.21 -7.26 -1.72
CA PRO A 100 5.78 -5.98 -2.17
C PRO A 100 5.13 -4.72 -1.57
N GLN A 101 3.93 -4.85 -1.01
CA GLN A 101 3.26 -3.81 -0.23
C GLN A 101 4.12 -3.26 0.92
N MET A 102 5.00 -4.09 1.50
CA MET A 102 5.98 -3.66 2.49
C MET A 102 6.93 -2.57 1.96
N MET A 103 7.13 -2.50 0.63
CA MET A 103 7.90 -1.42 -0.01
C MET A 103 7.19 -0.06 0.13
N HIS A 104 5.86 -0.04 0.04
CA HIS A 104 5.08 1.19 0.29
C HIS A 104 5.23 1.64 1.74
N ALA A 105 5.20 0.69 2.68
CA ALA A 105 5.45 1.01 4.09
C ALA A 105 6.86 1.56 4.34
N LEU A 106 7.89 1.03 3.67
CA LEU A 106 9.25 1.57 3.73
C LEU A 106 9.34 2.98 3.16
N GLY A 107 8.70 3.26 2.02
CA GLY A 107 8.65 4.59 1.43
C GLY A 107 7.93 5.60 2.33
N ALA A 108 6.80 5.20 2.91
CA ALA A 108 6.05 6.03 3.85
C ALA A 108 6.84 6.29 5.14
N TYR A 109 7.48 5.25 5.69
CA TYR A 109 8.35 5.42 6.86
C TYR A 109 9.56 6.32 6.56
N HIS A 110 10.18 6.19 5.39
CA HIS A 110 11.27 7.07 4.97
C HIS A 110 10.83 8.54 4.88
N ALA A 111 9.64 8.79 4.35
CA ALA A 111 9.10 10.14 4.20
C ALA A 111 8.68 10.78 5.53
N TYR A 112 8.11 10.02 6.45
CA TYR A 112 7.41 10.55 7.63
C TYR A 112 7.99 10.10 8.97
N GLY A 113 8.82 9.06 9.01
CA GLY A 113 9.32 8.46 10.25
C GLY A 113 10.15 9.41 11.13
N TYR A 114 10.77 10.44 10.53
CA TYR A 114 11.51 11.45 11.28
C TYR A 114 10.60 12.55 11.91
N LEU A 115 9.36 12.69 11.42
CA LEU A 115 8.37 13.64 11.95
C LEU A 115 7.50 13.02 13.04
N TYR A 116 7.28 11.73 12.96
CA TYR A 116 6.38 10.99 13.82
C TYR A 116 7.11 9.83 14.50
N SER A 117 6.84 9.61 15.79
CA SER A 117 7.44 8.50 16.55
C SER A 117 6.77 7.17 16.19
N ILE A 118 6.92 6.73 14.93
CA ILE A 118 6.32 5.50 14.42
C ILE A 118 7.07 4.30 14.99
N LYS A 119 6.35 3.36 15.59
CA LYS A 119 6.88 2.10 16.17
C LYS A 119 6.29 0.86 15.55
N LYS A 120 5.07 0.98 15.02
CA LYS A 120 4.31 -0.13 14.44
C LYS A 120 3.88 0.21 13.01
N VAL A 121 3.82 -0.82 12.19
CA VAL A 121 3.32 -0.73 10.81
C VAL A 121 2.19 -1.74 10.66
N SER A 122 1.06 -1.29 10.10
CA SER A 122 -0.09 -2.10 9.76
C SER A 122 -0.38 -1.94 8.27
N MET A 123 -0.24 -3.01 7.51
CA MET A 123 -0.46 -3.02 6.06
C MET A 123 -1.70 -3.81 5.76
N THR A 124 -2.58 -3.29 4.90
CA THR A 124 -3.83 -3.96 4.52
C THR A 124 -4.03 -3.95 3.01
N ILE A 125 -4.32 -5.11 2.45
CA ILE A 125 -4.77 -5.28 1.07
C ILE A 125 -6.27 -5.50 1.09
N ILE A 126 -6.99 -4.75 0.26
CA ILE A 126 -8.44 -4.80 0.14
C ILE A 126 -8.79 -5.21 -1.28
N GLN A 127 -9.36 -6.43 -1.44
CA GLN A 127 -9.78 -7.02 -2.72
C GLN A 127 -11.29 -7.31 -2.69
N PRO A 128 -12.18 -6.33 -2.93
CA PRO A 128 -13.62 -6.53 -2.81
C PRO A 128 -14.16 -7.65 -3.71
N ARG A 129 -13.64 -7.76 -4.94
CA ARG A 129 -14.05 -8.79 -5.91
C ARG A 129 -13.72 -10.23 -5.50
N LEU A 130 -12.89 -10.41 -4.50
CA LEU A 130 -12.49 -11.70 -3.94
C LEU A 130 -12.91 -11.84 -2.47
N GLU A 131 -13.70 -10.87 -1.96
CA GLU A 131 -14.12 -10.80 -0.56
C GLU A 131 -12.92 -10.94 0.40
N ASN A 132 -11.76 -10.40 -0.02
CA ASN A 132 -10.52 -10.51 0.71
C ASN A 132 -10.10 -9.17 1.32
N ILE A 133 -9.92 -9.19 2.64
CA ILE A 133 -9.23 -8.15 3.39
C ILE A 133 -8.14 -8.83 4.20
N SER A 134 -6.89 -8.59 3.81
CA SER A 134 -5.72 -9.19 4.45
C SER A 134 -4.89 -8.12 5.12
N THR A 135 -4.63 -8.27 6.42
CA THR A 135 -3.81 -7.34 7.19
C THR A 135 -2.59 -8.06 7.76
N PHE A 136 -1.43 -7.41 7.66
CA PHE A 136 -0.18 -7.83 8.27
C PHE A 136 0.38 -6.68 9.11
N GLU A 137 0.82 -6.98 10.32
CA GLU A 137 1.38 -6.01 11.24
C GLU A 137 2.79 -6.44 11.66
N CYS A 138 3.69 -5.47 11.76
CA CYS A 138 5.05 -5.67 12.26
C CYS A 138 5.54 -4.42 12.99
N SER A 139 6.63 -4.56 13.74
CA SER A 139 7.35 -3.40 14.25
C SER A 139 8.13 -2.70 13.13
N VAL A 140 8.47 -1.44 13.34
CA VAL A 140 9.39 -0.72 12.43
C VAL A 140 10.74 -1.40 12.36
N GLU A 141 11.22 -1.96 13.47
CA GLU A 141 12.49 -2.69 13.52
C GLU A 141 12.48 -3.91 12.61
N GLU A 142 11.42 -4.72 12.63
CA GLU A 142 11.24 -5.87 11.73
C GLU A 142 11.16 -5.44 10.26
N LEU A 143 10.43 -4.33 9.98
CA LEU A 143 10.34 -3.79 8.62
C LEU A 143 11.70 -3.34 8.10
N LEU A 144 12.49 -2.64 8.93
CA LEU A 144 13.82 -2.15 8.55
C LEU A 144 14.84 -3.30 8.42
N ASP A 145 14.78 -4.30 9.30
CA ASP A 145 15.63 -5.50 9.18
C ASP A 145 15.34 -6.23 7.86
N TRP A 146 14.08 -6.44 7.52
CA TRP A 146 13.70 -7.02 6.23
C TRP A 146 14.20 -6.17 5.05
N ALA A 147 14.15 -4.85 5.14
CA ALA A 147 14.65 -3.96 4.10
C ALA A 147 16.16 -4.15 3.86
N GLU A 148 16.95 -4.22 4.93
CA GLU A 148 18.41 -4.31 4.82
C GLU A 148 18.89 -5.73 4.48
N THR A 149 18.26 -6.75 5.07
CA THR A 149 18.73 -8.14 4.93
C THR A 149 18.15 -8.83 3.69
N TYR A 150 16.96 -8.46 3.27
CA TYR A 150 16.27 -9.11 2.15
C TYR A 150 16.18 -8.23 0.91
N VAL A 151 15.65 -7.00 1.04
CA VAL A 151 15.33 -6.15 -0.13
C VAL A 151 16.59 -5.58 -0.77
N ARG A 152 17.43 -4.89 0.01
CA ARG A 152 18.62 -4.19 -0.51
C ARG A 152 19.54 -5.08 -1.32
N PRO A 153 19.98 -6.27 -0.84
CA PRO A 153 20.88 -7.12 -1.62
C PRO A 153 20.22 -7.64 -2.91
N ARG A 154 18.93 -7.96 -2.89
CA ARG A 154 18.20 -8.44 -4.08
C ARG A 154 17.95 -7.33 -5.10
N ALA A 155 17.57 -6.15 -4.63
CA ALA A 155 17.41 -4.98 -5.49
C ALA A 155 18.73 -4.62 -6.20
N LYS A 156 19.85 -4.67 -5.49
CA LYS A 156 21.18 -4.45 -6.07
C LYS A 156 21.50 -5.47 -7.15
N LEU A 157 21.33 -6.76 -6.87
CA LEU A 157 21.55 -7.83 -7.87
C LEU A 157 20.66 -7.68 -9.10
N ALA A 158 19.38 -7.35 -8.90
CA ALA A 158 18.44 -7.14 -9.98
C ALA A 158 18.84 -5.93 -10.84
N PHE A 159 19.21 -4.83 -10.21
CA PHE A 159 19.65 -3.60 -10.90
C PHE A 159 20.93 -3.81 -11.71
N GLU A 160 21.87 -4.59 -11.19
CA GLU A 160 23.14 -4.94 -11.87
C GLU A 160 22.94 -6.05 -12.94
N GLY A 161 21.76 -6.62 -13.08
CA GLY A 161 21.50 -7.75 -13.99
C GLY A 161 22.21 -9.05 -13.59
N LYS A 162 22.56 -9.20 -12.31
CA LYS A 162 23.34 -10.34 -11.77
C LYS A 162 22.49 -11.33 -10.97
N GLY A 163 21.20 -11.05 -10.80
CA GLY A 163 20.29 -11.93 -10.08
C GLY A 163 20.05 -13.25 -10.80
N GLN A 164 19.84 -14.32 -10.02
CA GLN A 164 19.41 -15.60 -10.58
C GLN A 164 17.95 -15.49 -11.04
N GLN A 165 17.68 -15.92 -12.27
CA GLN A 165 16.31 -16.05 -12.78
C GLN A 165 15.67 -17.32 -12.21
N VAL A 166 14.64 -17.15 -11.40
CA VAL A 166 13.92 -18.25 -10.79
C VAL A 166 12.48 -18.26 -11.33
N PRO A 167 12.09 -19.30 -12.11
CA PRO A 167 10.72 -19.39 -12.61
C PRO A 167 9.72 -19.67 -11.47
N GLY A 168 8.50 -19.17 -11.62
CA GLY A 168 7.42 -19.35 -10.66
C GLY A 168 6.09 -18.82 -11.21
N ASP A 169 5.05 -18.84 -10.38
CA ASP A 169 3.69 -18.40 -10.77
C ASP A 169 3.64 -16.93 -11.27
N TRP A 170 4.57 -16.10 -10.80
CA TRP A 170 4.75 -14.72 -11.27
C TRP A 170 5.15 -14.62 -12.73
N CYS A 171 5.74 -15.68 -13.32
CA CYS A 171 6.14 -15.70 -14.72
C CYS A 171 4.95 -15.56 -15.68
N ARG A 172 3.73 -15.92 -15.26
CA ARG A 172 2.53 -15.77 -16.10
C ARG A 172 2.24 -14.32 -16.50
N PHE A 173 2.74 -13.34 -15.73
CA PHE A 173 2.61 -11.91 -16.00
C PHE A 173 3.89 -11.28 -16.58
N CYS A 174 4.94 -12.06 -16.76
CA CYS A 174 6.22 -11.57 -17.24
C CYS A 174 6.15 -11.24 -18.74
N ARG A 175 6.61 -10.05 -19.13
CA ARG A 175 6.69 -9.65 -20.56
C ARG A 175 7.74 -10.44 -21.33
N ALA A 176 8.72 -11.04 -20.64
CA ALA A 176 9.76 -11.88 -21.23
C ALA A 176 9.39 -13.37 -21.27
N ARG A 177 8.12 -13.72 -20.99
CA ARG A 177 7.64 -15.09 -21.11
C ARG A 177 7.59 -15.46 -22.61
N THR A 178 8.44 -16.37 -23.02
CA THR A 178 8.44 -17.02 -24.34
C THR A 178 7.62 -18.29 -24.32
#